data_6891a406040f9b1bd2ab458a9dd26a76
#
_entry.id   6891a406040f9b1bd2ab458a9dd26a76
#
_cell.length_a   1.000
_cell.length_b   1.000
_cell.length_c   1.000
_cell.angle_alpha   90.00
_cell.angle_beta   90.00
_cell.angle_gamma   90.00
#
_symmetry.space_group_name_H-M   'P 1'
#
loop_
_entity.id
_entity.type
_entity.pdbx_description
1 polymer ?
#
loop_
_entity_poly.entity_id
_entity_poly.type
_entity_poly.pdbx_seq_one_letter_code
_entity_poly.pdbx_strand_id
1 'polypeptide(L)' 'FERRYLVSVLRRHRGNATLAAREAGKHRSEFYALLKKHGISPSEFREDTGG' A
#
# COMPACT_ATOMS: atom_id res chain seq x y z
N PHE A 1 10.96 -4.25 -5.37
CA PHE A 1 9.72 -4.71 -4.69
C PHE A 1 8.77 -5.31 -5.70
N GLU A 2 8.29 -6.49 -5.41
CA GLU A 2 7.32 -7.14 -6.26
C GLU A 2 5.93 -6.62 -5.99
N ARG A 3 5.13 -6.68 -7.03
CA ARG A 3 3.73 -6.30 -6.91
C ARG A 3 3.04 -7.13 -5.82
N ARG A 4 3.35 -8.41 -5.78
CA ARG A 4 2.75 -9.31 -4.79
C ARG A 4 3.07 -8.85 -3.36
N TYR A 5 4.29 -8.42 -3.13
CA TYR A 5 4.68 -7.94 -1.82
C TYR A 5 3.90 -6.68 -1.45
N LEU A 6 3.80 -5.75 -2.40
CA LEU A 6 3.10 -4.50 -2.16
C LEU A 6 1.63 -4.75 -1.85
N VAL A 7 1.00 -5.64 -2.59
CA VAL A 7 -0.38 -5.99 -2.35
C VAL A 7 -0.54 -6.62 -0.97
N SER A 8 0.36 -7.51 -0.63
CA SER A 8 0.31 -8.21 0.64
C SER A 8 0.41 -7.24 1.82
N VAL A 9 1.35 -6.31 1.74
CA VAL A 9 1.56 -5.38 2.84
C VAL A 9 0.42 -4.38 2.95
N LEU A 10 -0.15 -3.98 1.80
CA LEU A 10 -1.30 -3.09 1.82
C LEU A 10 -2.52 -3.78 2.41
N ARG A 11 -2.72 -5.04 2.04
CA ARG A 11 -3.84 -5.80 2.55
C ARG A 11 -3.73 -5.97 4.06
N ARG A 12 -2.51 -6.21 4.54
CA ARG A 12 -2.27 -6.37 5.97
C ARG A 12 -2.64 -5.11 6.74
N HIS A 13 -2.40 -3.96 6.15
CA HIS A 13 -2.67 -2.67 6.79
C HIS A 13 -3.95 -2.02 6.27
N ARG A 14 -4.77 -2.81 5.58
CA ARG A 14 -6.08 -2.36 5.10
C ARG A 14 -6.00 -1.11 4.25
N GLY A 15 -4.99 -1.06 3.40
CA GLY A 15 -4.82 0.06 2.49
C GLY A 15 -4.18 1.29 3.11
N ASN A 16 -3.73 1.19 4.34
CA ASN A 16 -3.03 2.29 4.97
C ASN A 16 -1.60 2.34 4.45
N ALA A 17 -1.38 3.16 3.44
CA ALA A 17 -0.09 3.22 2.77
C ALA A 17 1.01 3.71 3.70
N THR A 18 0.67 4.54 4.68
CA THR A 18 1.66 5.04 5.62
C THR A 18 2.25 3.90 6.45
N LEU A 19 1.37 3.07 7.00
CA LEU A 19 1.82 1.92 7.79
C LEU A 19 2.48 0.88 6.92
N ALA A 20 1.95 0.68 5.71
CA ALA A 20 2.53 -0.28 4.78
C ALA A 20 3.94 0.13 4.39
N ALA A 21 4.15 1.42 4.14
CA ALA A 21 5.47 1.92 3.79
C ALA A 21 6.43 1.72 4.95
N ARG A 22 5.94 1.93 6.15
CA ARG A 22 6.74 1.77 7.35
C ARG A 22 7.23 0.34 7.49
N GLU A 23 6.32 -0.60 7.29
CA GLU A 23 6.68 -2.01 7.36
C GLU A 23 7.67 -2.36 6.27
N ALA A 24 7.53 -1.77 5.10
CA ALA A 24 8.42 -2.04 3.98
C ALA A 24 9.76 -1.34 4.11
N GLY A 25 9.91 -0.47 5.09
CA GLY A 25 11.15 0.26 5.28
C GLY A 25 11.37 1.34 4.24
N LYS A 26 10.29 1.90 3.74
CA LYS A 26 10.33 2.93 2.72
C LYS A 26 9.64 4.19 3.19
N HIS A 27 10.07 5.32 2.62
CA HIS A 27 9.34 6.54 2.84
C HIS A 27 7.99 6.45 2.16
N ARG A 28 7.01 7.17 2.69
CA ARG A 28 5.68 7.16 2.12
C ARG A 28 5.70 7.54 0.64
N SER A 29 6.44 8.57 0.28
CA SER A 29 6.50 9.00 -1.11
C SER A 29 7.09 7.92 -2.02
N GLU A 30 8.12 7.24 -1.54
CA GLU A 30 8.71 6.15 -2.31
C GLU A 30 7.73 5.00 -2.48
N PHE A 31 7.00 4.72 -1.40
CA PHE A 31 6.04 3.63 -1.44
C PHE A 31 4.92 3.94 -2.43
N TYR A 32 4.43 5.18 -2.41
CA TYR A 32 3.39 5.58 -3.36
C TYR A 32 3.89 5.48 -4.79
N ALA A 33 5.15 5.84 -5.02
CA ALA A 33 5.72 5.73 -6.36
C ALA A 33 5.74 4.28 -6.83
N LEU A 34 6.08 3.37 -5.93
CA LEU A 34 6.08 1.95 -6.25
C LEU A 34 4.68 1.46 -6.56
N LEU A 35 3.70 1.88 -5.78
CA LEU A 35 2.32 1.49 -6.02
C LEU A 35 1.85 1.98 -7.39
N LYS A 36 2.18 3.21 -7.71
CA LYS A 36 1.80 3.77 -8.98
C LYS A 36 2.46 3.03 -10.14
N LYS A 37 3.73 2.68 -9.96
CA LYS A 37 4.47 1.94 -10.97
C LYS A 37 3.80 0.60 -11.28
N HIS A 38 3.29 -0.05 -10.26
CA HIS A 38 2.67 -1.35 -10.42
C HIS A 38 1.16 -1.28 -10.62
N GLY A 39 0.63 -0.08 -10.74
CA GLY A 39 -0.79 0.08 -10.97
C GLY A 39 -1.65 -0.33 -9.78
N ILE A 40 -1.14 -0.16 -8.59
CA ILE A 40 -1.85 -0.53 -7.38
C ILE A 40 -2.42 0.72 -6.73
N SER A 41 -3.69 0.65 -6.39
CA SER A 41 -4.35 1.76 -5.71
C SER A 41 -4.60 1.36 -4.25
N PRO A 42 -4.03 2.08 -3.29
CA PRO A 42 -4.24 1.74 -1.88
C PRO A 42 -5.71 1.75 -1.49
N SER A 43 -6.49 2.60 -2.14
CA SER A 43 -7.90 2.71 -1.80
C SER A 43 -8.68 1.42 -2.07
N GLU A 44 -8.14 0.57 -2.94
CA GLU A 44 -8.79 -0.70 -3.23
C GLU A 44 -8.75 -1.66 -2.05
N PHE A 45 -7.83 -1.43 -1.13
CA PHE A 45 -7.65 -2.32 0.01
C PHE A 45 -8.26 -1.76 1.28
N ARG A 46 -8.75 -0.55 1.23
CA ARG A 46 -9.35 0.06 2.41
C ARG A 46 -10.74 -0.50 2.60
N GLU A 47 -11.04 -0.85 3.84
CA GLU A 47 -12.40 -1.23 4.16
C GLU A 47 -13.19 0.03 4.30
N ASP A 48 -14.11 0.21 3.40
CA ASP A 48 -14.93 1.39 3.42
C ASP A 48 -16.11 1.18 4.36
N THR A 49 -15.81 1.20 5.63
CA THR A 49 -16.82 0.94 6.64
C THR A 49 -17.62 2.18 6.97
N GLY A 50 -17.05 3.31 6.69
CA GLY A 50 -17.71 4.53 7.05
C GLY A 50 -18.66 4.99 6.00
N GLY A 51 -18.58 4.27 4.99
CA GLY A 51 -19.41 4.67 3.88
C GLY A 51 -19.30 6.09 3.81
#